data_2fa7cb3bdeb7be3f06c2f3f1e2091757
#
_entry.id   2fa7cb3bdeb7be3f06c2f3f1e2091757
#
_cell.length_a   1.000
_cell.length_b   1.000
_cell.length_c   1.000
_cell.angle_alpha   90.00
_cell.angle_beta   90.00
_cell.angle_gamma   90.00
#
_symmetry.space_group_name_H-M   'P 1'
#
loop_
_entity.id
_entity.type
_entity.pdbx_description
1 polymer ?
#
loop_
_entity_poly.entity_id
_entity_poly.type
_entity_poly.pdbx_seq_one_letter_code
_entity_poly.pdbx_strand_id
1 'polypeptide(L)'
;ILTDGRGGTEMKIQYWLNGKVENDEIAPGQMLYDLLRKKGCYSVKCGCETTACGLCTVWLEEKPVLSCAVLAARIDGKHVTTLEGLQGEAQEFARYMGQEGSDQCGFCNPGFVMNVLAMVRELDNPTEEEIKEYLAGNLCRCTGYVSHMRVLKQYLTEKGKGMRL
;
A
#
# COMPACT_ATOMS: atom_id res chain seq x y z
N ILE A 1 -20.98 -14.66 -9.85
CA ILE A 1 -21.31 -13.21 -9.82
C ILE A 1 -22.76 -13.12 -10.26
N LEU A 2 -23.67 -12.98 -9.31
CA LEU A 2 -25.09 -12.73 -9.59
C LEU A 2 -25.21 -11.24 -9.92
N THR A 3 -25.46 -10.91 -11.18
CA THR A 3 -25.93 -9.58 -11.57
C THR A 3 -27.37 -9.46 -11.08
N ASP A 4 -27.57 -8.84 -9.91
CA ASP A 4 -28.87 -8.44 -9.45
C ASP A 4 -29.29 -7.23 -10.30
N GLY A 5 -30.37 -7.41 -11.06
CA GLY A 5 -30.93 -6.43 -12.01
C GLY A 5 -31.56 -5.20 -11.36
N ARG A 6 -30.97 -4.65 -10.32
CA ARG A 6 -31.32 -3.34 -9.78
C ARG A 6 -30.36 -2.31 -10.37
N GLY A 7 -30.85 -1.57 -11.38
CA GLY A 7 -30.15 -0.44 -11.99
C GLY A 7 -29.76 0.61 -10.95
N GLY A 8 -28.66 0.36 -10.27
CA GLY A 8 -28.00 1.38 -9.46
C GLY A 8 -27.42 2.42 -10.41
N THR A 9 -27.78 3.69 -10.18
CA THR A 9 -27.27 4.82 -10.96
C THR A 9 -25.74 4.83 -10.84
N GLU A 10 -25.03 4.59 -11.94
CA GLU A 10 -23.57 4.70 -11.97
C GLU A 10 -23.16 6.12 -11.53
N MET A 11 -22.10 6.21 -10.78
CA MET A 11 -21.56 7.49 -10.28
C MET A 11 -20.32 7.83 -11.10
N LYS A 12 -20.25 9.06 -11.59
CA LYS A 12 -19.03 9.58 -12.23
C LYS A 12 -18.12 10.18 -11.16
N ILE A 13 -16.86 9.78 -11.17
CA ILE A 13 -15.83 10.34 -10.30
C ILE A 13 -14.64 10.79 -11.13
N GLN A 14 -13.96 11.84 -10.66
CA GLN A 14 -12.68 12.30 -11.18
C GLN A 14 -11.65 12.30 -10.05
N TYR A 15 -10.50 11.71 -10.28
CA TYR A 15 -9.45 11.60 -9.27
C TYR A 15 -8.06 11.57 -9.93
N TRP A 16 -7.02 11.66 -9.15
CA TRP A 16 -5.64 11.49 -9.63
C TRP A 16 -5.12 10.11 -9.25
N LEU A 17 -4.67 9.34 -10.24
CA LEU A 17 -4.01 8.05 -10.04
C LEU A 17 -2.56 8.17 -10.49
N ASN A 18 -1.62 8.04 -9.54
CA ASN A 18 -0.19 8.15 -9.82
C ASN A 18 0.17 9.44 -10.58
N GLY A 19 -0.44 10.55 -10.19
CA GLY A 19 -0.23 11.87 -10.78
C GLY A 19 -0.97 12.14 -12.10
N LYS A 20 -1.76 11.19 -12.60
CA LYS A 20 -2.58 11.36 -13.82
C LYS A 20 -4.06 11.50 -13.45
N VAL A 21 -4.76 12.42 -14.12
CA VAL A 21 -6.21 12.58 -13.97
C VAL A 21 -6.92 11.40 -14.61
N GLU A 22 -7.80 10.78 -13.86
CA GLU A 22 -8.66 9.68 -14.29
C GLU A 22 -10.14 10.05 -14.10
N ASN A 23 -10.99 9.57 -15.01
CA ASN A 23 -12.44 9.72 -14.94
C ASN A 23 -13.05 8.34 -15.11
N ASP A 24 -13.87 7.92 -14.16
CA ASP A 24 -14.49 6.62 -14.17
C ASP A 24 -15.96 6.67 -13.80
N GLU A 25 -16.71 5.72 -14.34
CA GLU A 25 -18.05 5.40 -13.89
C GLU A 25 -17.98 4.19 -12.97
N ILE A 26 -18.49 4.33 -11.76
CA ILE A 26 -18.40 3.33 -10.70
C ILE A 26 -19.77 2.94 -10.17
N ALA A 27 -19.92 1.71 -9.72
CA ALA A 27 -21.08 1.29 -8.95
C ALA A 27 -21.02 1.87 -7.51
N PRO A 28 -22.16 2.20 -6.88
CA PRO A 28 -22.18 2.82 -5.55
C PRO A 28 -21.43 2.06 -4.45
N GLY A 29 -21.43 0.73 -4.53
CA GLY A 29 -20.74 -0.14 -3.56
C GLY A 29 -19.35 -0.62 -4.00
N GLN A 30 -18.80 -0.10 -5.11
CA GLN A 30 -17.50 -0.54 -5.62
C GLN A 30 -16.38 -0.14 -4.67
N MET A 31 -15.49 -1.09 -4.36
CA MET A 31 -14.33 -0.82 -3.52
C MET A 31 -13.19 -0.22 -4.36
N LEU A 32 -12.35 0.61 -3.73
CA LEU A 32 -11.17 1.19 -4.36
C LEU A 32 -10.23 0.09 -4.90
N TYR A 33 -10.06 -1.01 -4.16
CA TYR A 33 -9.30 -2.17 -4.61
C TYR A 33 -9.72 -2.64 -6.01
N ASP A 34 -11.04 -2.86 -6.22
CA ASP A 34 -11.55 -3.37 -7.48
C ASP A 34 -11.34 -2.37 -8.64
N LEU A 35 -11.51 -1.08 -8.36
CA LEU A 35 -11.25 -0.01 -9.32
C LEU A 35 -9.77 -0.03 -9.75
N LEU A 36 -8.85 -0.03 -8.79
CA LEU A 36 -7.42 -0.02 -9.06
C LEU A 36 -6.96 -1.26 -9.84
N ARG A 37 -7.51 -2.43 -9.52
CA ARG A 37 -7.23 -3.66 -10.27
C ARG A 37 -7.70 -3.57 -11.72
N LYS A 38 -8.88 -2.99 -11.97
CA LYS A 38 -9.38 -2.73 -13.35
C LYS A 38 -8.47 -1.74 -14.10
N LYS A 39 -7.87 -0.77 -13.39
CA LYS A 39 -6.91 0.19 -13.96
C LYS A 39 -5.51 -0.38 -14.20
N GLY A 40 -5.28 -1.65 -13.91
CA GLY A 40 -3.98 -2.29 -14.12
C GLY A 40 -2.95 -2.08 -13.00
N CYS A 41 -3.37 -1.57 -11.83
CA CYS A 41 -2.50 -1.46 -10.66
C CYS A 41 -2.32 -2.83 -10.03
N TYR A 42 -1.42 -3.65 -10.61
CA TYR A 42 -1.23 -5.05 -10.21
C TYR A 42 -0.39 -5.21 -8.95
N SER A 43 0.27 -4.16 -8.48
CA SER A 43 0.92 -4.13 -7.16
C SER A 43 -0.10 -4.22 -6.01
N VAL A 44 -1.33 -3.76 -6.24
CA VAL A 44 -2.42 -3.83 -5.26
C VAL A 44 -2.96 -5.25 -5.22
N LYS A 45 -2.65 -6.00 -4.17
CA LYS A 45 -2.95 -7.43 -4.05
C LYS A 45 -4.01 -7.72 -2.99
N CYS A 46 -4.74 -8.83 -3.15
CA CYS A 46 -5.66 -9.34 -2.15
C CYS A 46 -5.07 -10.61 -1.52
N GLY A 47 -4.90 -10.60 -0.21
CA GLY A 47 -4.44 -11.76 0.57
C GLY A 47 -5.42 -12.18 1.65
N CYS A 48 -6.51 -11.43 1.84
CA CYS A 48 -7.58 -11.75 2.79
C CYS A 48 -8.90 -11.12 2.33
N GLU A 49 -9.99 -11.51 2.99
CA GLU A 49 -11.33 -10.91 2.81
C GLU A 49 -11.80 -10.18 4.08
N THR A 50 -10.88 -9.95 5.02
CA THR A 50 -11.17 -9.43 6.37
C THR A 50 -10.48 -8.10 6.68
N THR A 51 -9.93 -7.42 5.67
CA THR A 51 -9.24 -6.13 5.81
C THR A 51 -8.04 -6.16 6.80
N ALA A 52 -7.37 -7.31 6.96
CA ALA A 52 -6.35 -7.49 7.99
C ALA A 52 -4.92 -7.66 7.46
N CYS A 53 -4.72 -7.98 6.16
CA CYS A 53 -3.40 -8.44 5.70
C CYS A 53 -2.45 -7.34 5.20
N GLY A 54 -2.93 -6.14 4.90
CA GLY A 54 -2.10 -5.04 4.41
C GLY A 54 -1.62 -5.14 2.96
N LEU A 55 -1.97 -6.20 2.20
CA LEU A 55 -1.47 -6.41 0.84
C LEU A 55 -2.08 -5.44 -0.19
N CYS A 56 -3.22 -4.87 0.13
CA CYS A 56 -3.93 -3.90 -0.72
C CYS A 56 -3.63 -2.45 -0.33
N THR A 57 -2.59 -2.20 0.45
CA THR A 57 -2.23 -0.85 0.87
C THR A 57 -1.87 0.03 -0.33
N VAL A 58 -2.48 1.21 -0.35
CA VAL A 58 -2.22 2.31 -1.28
C VAL A 58 -2.17 3.61 -0.48
N TRP A 59 -1.74 4.71 -1.08
CA TRP A 59 -1.88 6.00 -0.43
C TRP A 59 -3.10 6.75 -0.97
N LEU A 60 -3.86 7.31 -0.06
CA LEU A 60 -4.92 8.26 -0.33
C LEU A 60 -4.55 9.59 0.34
N GLU A 61 -4.35 10.64 -0.44
CA GLU A 61 -3.84 11.93 0.06
C GLU A 61 -2.56 11.73 0.89
N GLU A 62 -1.61 10.97 0.34
CA GLU A 62 -0.31 10.63 0.96
C GLU A 62 -0.37 9.79 2.25
N LYS A 63 -1.57 9.34 2.67
CA LYS A 63 -1.76 8.49 3.85
C LYS A 63 -2.01 7.04 3.43
N PRO A 64 -1.36 6.05 4.09
CA PRO A 64 -1.57 4.65 3.78
C PRO A 64 -2.97 4.21 4.22
N VAL A 65 -3.68 3.57 3.29
CA VAL A 65 -5.03 3.03 3.53
C VAL A 65 -5.14 1.63 2.89
N LEU A 66 -6.02 0.82 3.44
CA LEU A 66 -6.39 -0.47 2.85
C LEU A 66 -7.43 -0.23 1.75
N SER A 67 -7.07 -0.36 0.49
CA SER A 67 -7.98 -0.09 -0.63
C SER A 67 -9.23 -1.00 -0.64
N CYS A 68 -9.15 -2.18 -0.05
CA CYS A 68 -10.30 -3.08 0.13
C CYS A 68 -11.30 -2.60 1.20
N ALA A 69 -10.95 -1.58 2.01
CA ALA A 69 -11.81 -0.96 3.02
C ALA A 69 -12.30 0.44 2.63
N VAL A 70 -11.94 0.94 1.44
CA VAL A 70 -12.32 2.26 0.94
C VAL A 70 -13.28 2.11 -0.23
N LEU A 71 -14.44 2.75 -0.15
CA LEU A 71 -15.36 2.86 -1.28
C LEU A 71 -14.75 3.75 -2.38
N ALA A 72 -14.83 3.32 -3.63
CA ALA A 72 -14.31 4.10 -4.76
C ALA A 72 -14.96 5.50 -4.86
N ALA A 73 -16.20 5.65 -4.46
CA ALA A 73 -16.87 6.95 -4.41
C ALA A 73 -16.19 7.98 -3.49
N ARG A 74 -15.38 7.54 -2.52
CA ARG A 74 -14.71 8.44 -1.57
C ARG A 74 -13.43 9.07 -2.12
N ILE A 75 -12.97 8.63 -3.29
CA ILE A 75 -11.75 9.18 -3.91
C ILE A 75 -12.05 10.29 -4.92
N ASP A 76 -13.31 10.66 -5.12
CA ASP A 76 -13.65 11.79 -5.99
C ASP A 76 -12.94 13.07 -5.54
N GLY A 77 -12.22 13.72 -6.47
CA GLY A 77 -11.40 14.90 -6.21
C GLY A 77 -10.10 14.64 -5.42
N LYS A 78 -9.66 13.37 -5.25
CA LYS A 78 -8.49 13.02 -4.41
C LYS A 78 -7.36 12.38 -5.19
N HIS A 79 -6.20 12.35 -4.54
CA HIS A 79 -4.99 11.72 -5.05
C HIS A 79 -4.83 10.30 -4.49
N VAL A 80 -4.72 9.34 -5.39
CA VAL A 80 -4.43 7.93 -5.08
C VAL A 80 -3.05 7.60 -5.64
N THR A 81 -2.19 7.06 -4.81
CA THR A 81 -0.85 6.59 -5.21
C THR A 81 -0.72 5.11 -4.91
N THR A 82 -0.34 4.35 -5.93
CA THR A 82 0.03 2.94 -5.82
C THR A 82 1.54 2.77 -5.98
N LEU A 83 2.06 1.57 -5.78
CA LEU A 83 3.50 1.31 -5.92
C LEU A 83 4.01 1.66 -7.33
N GLU A 84 3.18 1.54 -8.35
CA GLU A 84 3.50 1.93 -9.73
C GLU A 84 3.84 3.42 -9.85
N GLY A 85 3.32 4.27 -8.97
CA GLY A 85 3.62 5.69 -8.89
C GLY A 85 4.86 6.06 -8.08
N LEU A 86 5.44 5.11 -7.35
CA LEU A 86 6.58 5.32 -6.43
C LEU A 86 7.84 4.55 -6.86
N GLN A 87 7.99 4.24 -8.14
CA GLN A 87 9.02 3.30 -8.62
C GLN A 87 10.44 3.65 -8.17
N GLY A 88 10.83 4.92 -8.17
CA GLY A 88 12.16 5.34 -7.73
C GLY A 88 12.46 4.97 -6.27
N GLU A 89 11.59 5.38 -5.36
CA GLU A 89 11.72 5.10 -3.93
C GLU A 89 11.54 3.61 -3.61
N ALA A 90 10.60 2.96 -4.31
CA ALA A 90 10.36 1.54 -4.16
C ALA A 90 11.56 0.69 -4.60
N GLN A 91 12.22 1.05 -5.72
CA GLN A 91 13.43 0.38 -6.19
C GLN A 91 14.61 0.59 -5.24
N GLU A 92 14.73 1.78 -4.67
CA GLU A 92 15.74 2.05 -3.66
C GLU A 92 15.57 1.10 -2.46
N PHE A 93 14.36 1.05 -1.86
CA PHE A 93 14.10 0.17 -0.72
C PHE A 93 14.24 -1.32 -1.09
N ALA A 94 13.80 -1.71 -2.29
CA ALA A 94 13.91 -3.10 -2.77
C ALA A 94 15.36 -3.59 -2.85
N ARG A 95 16.34 -2.71 -3.12
CA ARG A 95 17.77 -3.09 -3.09
C ARG A 95 18.20 -3.54 -1.71
N TYR A 96 17.77 -2.85 -0.64
CA TYR A 96 18.06 -3.26 0.73
C TYR A 96 17.39 -4.60 1.07
N MET A 97 16.15 -4.80 0.63
CA MET A 97 15.47 -6.08 0.79
C MET A 97 16.24 -7.24 0.16
N GLY A 98 16.76 -7.04 -1.07
CA GLY A 98 17.56 -8.03 -1.78
C GLY A 98 18.90 -8.30 -1.10
N GLN A 99 19.60 -7.27 -0.64
CA GLN A 99 20.90 -7.39 0.06
C GLN A 99 20.80 -8.19 1.36
N GLU A 100 19.72 -7.99 2.12
CA GLU A 100 19.47 -8.67 3.40
C GLU A 100 18.75 -10.02 3.24
N GLY A 101 18.42 -10.43 2.02
CA GLY A 101 17.70 -11.67 1.75
C GLY A 101 16.30 -11.69 2.38
N SER A 102 15.66 -10.53 2.49
CA SER A 102 14.33 -10.40 3.08
C SER A 102 13.20 -10.62 2.08
N ASP A 103 13.53 -10.91 0.85
CA ASP A 103 12.61 -11.21 -0.23
C ASP A 103 12.56 -12.74 -0.46
N GLN A 104 11.40 -13.34 -0.22
CA GLN A 104 11.16 -14.76 -0.50
C GLN A 104 10.14 -14.92 -1.63
N CYS A 105 8.85 -15.14 -1.34
CA CYS A 105 7.84 -15.24 -2.40
C CYS A 105 7.47 -13.88 -3.02
N GLY A 106 7.78 -12.76 -2.36
CA GLY A 106 7.53 -11.40 -2.83
C GLY A 106 6.06 -10.97 -2.85
N PHE A 107 5.13 -11.83 -2.44
CA PHE A 107 3.69 -11.52 -2.56
C PHE A 107 3.27 -10.35 -1.67
N CYS A 108 3.81 -10.24 -0.45
CA CYS A 108 3.52 -9.16 0.48
C CYS A 108 4.30 -7.86 0.18
N ASN A 109 5.37 -7.93 -0.60
CA ASN A 109 6.30 -6.81 -0.78
C ASN A 109 5.63 -5.50 -1.20
N PRO A 110 4.71 -5.45 -2.19
CA PRO A 110 4.13 -4.17 -2.59
C PRO A 110 3.43 -3.44 -1.44
N GLY A 111 2.56 -4.10 -0.71
CA GLY A 111 1.86 -3.49 0.44
C GLY A 111 2.81 -3.13 1.58
N PHE A 112 3.82 -3.96 1.83
CA PHE A 112 4.86 -3.69 2.82
C PHE A 112 5.67 -2.44 2.46
N VAL A 113 6.15 -2.33 1.21
CA VAL A 113 6.90 -1.17 0.71
C VAL A 113 6.08 0.11 0.82
N MET A 114 4.79 0.08 0.42
CA MET A 114 3.90 1.23 0.56
C MET A 114 3.82 1.75 2.00
N ASN A 115 3.70 0.84 2.98
CA ASN A 115 3.67 1.22 4.40
C ASN A 115 5.05 1.68 4.92
N VAL A 116 6.14 1.06 4.50
CA VAL A 116 7.49 1.49 4.88
C VAL A 116 7.78 2.92 4.38
N LEU A 117 7.46 3.21 3.13
CA LEU A 117 7.69 4.54 2.56
C LEU A 117 6.81 5.60 3.25
N ALA A 118 5.58 5.27 3.65
CA ALA A 118 4.73 6.14 4.45
C ALA A 118 5.32 6.34 5.87
N MET A 119 5.72 5.26 6.53
CA MET A 119 6.35 5.30 7.85
C MET A 119 7.56 6.22 7.88
N VAL A 120 8.44 6.12 6.88
CA VAL A 120 9.65 6.97 6.78
C VAL A 120 9.29 8.46 6.64
N ARG A 121 8.15 8.79 6.06
CA ARG A 121 7.66 10.19 6.00
C ARG A 121 7.01 10.65 7.29
N GLU A 122 6.34 9.75 7.99
CA GLU A 122 5.54 10.09 9.17
C GLU A 122 6.32 10.04 10.49
N LEU A 123 7.31 9.15 10.59
CA LEU A 123 8.08 8.97 11.82
C LEU A 123 9.51 9.52 11.70
N ASP A 124 9.92 10.27 12.71
CA ASP A 124 11.30 10.72 12.87
C ASP A 124 11.98 9.94 13.99
N ASN A 125 13.10 9.26 13.65
CA ASN A 125 13.89 8.45 14.59
C ASN A 125 13.02 7.47 15.41
N PRO A 126 12.25 6.57 14.77
CA PRO A 126 11.35 5.66 15.49
C PRO A 126 12.11 4.65 16.35
N THR A 127 11.49 4.18 17.42
CA THR A 127 11.93 3.00 18.15
C THR A 127 11.57 1.72 17.38
N GLU A 128 12.15 0.59 17.77
CA GLU A 128 11.81 -0.70 17.18
C GLU A 128 10.32 -1.06 17.41
N GLU A 129 9.78 -0.70 18.56
CA GLU A 129 8.37 -0.90 18.92
C GLU A 129 7.46 -0.07 18.04
N GLU A 130 7.76 1.21 17.83
CA GLU A 130 6.98 2.09 16.94
C GLU A 130 6.98 1.56 15.49
N ILE A 131 8.09 1.03 15.01
CA ILE A 131 8.18 0.37 13.70
C ILE A 131 7.28 -0.88 13.65
N LYS A 132 7.37 -1.74 14.66
CA LYS A 132 6.55 -2.96 14.75
C LYS A 132 5.06 -2.63 14.79
N GLU A 133 4.68 -1.63 15.58
CA GLU A 133 3.29 -1.17 15.67
C GLU A 133 2.79 -0.62 14.34
N TYR A 134 3.57 0.24 13.68
CA TYR A 134 3.20 0.80 12.38
C TYR A 134 3.00 -0.27 11.31
N LEU A 135 3.84 -1.29 11.30
CA LEU A 135 3.83 -2.36 10.30
C LEU A 135 3.03 -3.60 10.71
N ALA A 136 2.40 -3.61 11.88
CA ALA A 136 1.67 -4.76 12.41
C ALA A 136 0.57 -5.28 11.46
N GLY A 137 -0.01 -4.39 10.65
CA GLY A 137 -1.03 -4.73 9.66
C GLY A 137 -0.48 -5.35 8.36
N ASN A 138 0.83 -5.49 8.19
CA ASN A 138 1.44 -6.08 6.99
C ASN A 138 1.80 -7.55 7.22
N LEU A 139 0.96 -8.47 6.76
CA LEU A 139 1.19 -9.89 6.99
C LEU A 139 2.14 -10.50 5.95
N CYS A 140 3.16 -11.20 6.46
CA CYS A 140 4.06 -12.03 5.69
C CYS A 140 4.07 -13.46 6.26
N ARG A 141 3.88 -14.47 5.40
CA ARG A 141 3.88 -15.88 5.82
C ARG A 141 5.26 -16.53 5.70
N CYS A 142 6.20 -15.88 5.02
CA CYS A 142 7.47 -16.50 4.63
C CYS A 142 8.64 -16.14 5.55
N THR A 143 8.82 -14.85 5.87
CA THR A 143 10.08 -14.29 6.41
C THR A 143 10.20 -14.37 7.93
N GLY A 144 9.09 -14.50 8.66
CA GLY A 144 9.08 -14.37 10.13
C GLY A 144 9.46 -12.96 10.63
N TYR A 145 9.51 -11.97 9.72
CA TYR A 145 9.75 -10.53 9.97
C TYR A 145 11.17 -10.15 10.44
N VAL A 146 11.99 -11.07 10.88
CA VAL A 146 13.35 -10.78 11.39
C VAL A 146 14.22 -10.11 10.33
N SER A 147 14.21 -10.62 9.10
CA SER A 147 14.93 -10.01 7.98
C SER A 147 14.34 -8.65 7.60
N HIS A 148 13.02 -8.46 7.64
CA HIS A 148 12.39 -7.16 7.44
C HIS A 148 12.90 -6.12 8.43
N MET A 149 13.01 -6.46 9.71
CA MET A 149 13.54 -5.54 10.73
C MET A 149 15.00 -5.17 10.50
N ARG A 150 15.85 -6.11 10.03
CA ARG A 150 17.25 -5.80 9.66
C ARG A 150 17.31 -4.79 8.52
N VAL A 151 16.53 -5.02 7.45
CA VAL A 151 16.42 -4.09 6.32
C VAL A 151 16.00 -2.70 6.78
N LEU A 152 14.97 -2.61 7.62
CA LEU A 152 14.47 -1.34 8.10
C LEU A 152 15.49 -0.56 8.92
N LYS A 153 16.23 -1.24 9.80
CA LYS A 153 17.33 -0.63 10.58
C LYS A 153 18.40 -0.02 9.67
N GLN A 154 18.84 -0.77 8.66
CA GLN A 154 19.83 -0.30 7.71
C GLN A 154 19.30 0.86 6.88
N TYR A 155 18.13 0.73 6.29
CA TYR A 155 17.52 1.76 5.46
C TYR A 155 17.30 3.08 6.20
N LEU A 156 16.75 3.03 7.43
CA LEU A 156 16.55 4.22 8.25
C LEU A 156 17.87 4.90 8.62
N THR A 157 18.91 4.12 8.95
CA THR A 157 20.25 4.65 9.25
C THR A 157 20.81 5.42 8.06
N GLU A 158 20.73 4.85 6.85
CA GLU A 158 21.25 5.50 5.65
C GLU A 158 20.42 6.72 5.21
N LYS A 159 19.12 6.76 5.55
CA LYS A 159 18.27 7.95 5.35
C LYS A 159 18.51 9.06 6.39
N GLY A 160 19.46 8.88 7.30
CA GLY A 160 19.70 9.83 8.38
C GLY A 160 18.59 9.88 9.43
N LYS A 161 17.71 8.89 9.41
CA LYS A 161 16.64 8.67 10.38
C LYS A 161 17.03 7.50 11.27
N GLY A 162 17.96 7.72 12.20
CA GLY A 162 18.39 6.69 13.14
C GLY A 162 17.22 6.11 13.95
N MET A 163 17.45 4.94 14.54
CA MET A 163 16.49 4.38 15.51
C MET A 163 16.87 4.82 16.92
N ARG A 164 15.88 5.19 17.72
CA ARG A 164 16.06 5.35 19.18
C ARG A 164 16.15 3.98 19.85
N LEU A 165 17.05 3.87 20.81
CA LEU A 165 17.18 2.68 21.67
C LEU A 165 16.07 2.65 22.70
#